data_72eb77bf32004947285e011de501cfc5
#
_entry.id   72eb77bf32004947285e011de501cfc5
#
_cell.length_a   1.000
_cell.length_b   1.000
_cell.length_c   1.000
_cell.angle_alpha   90.00
_cell.angle_beta   90.00
_cell.angle_gamma   90.00
#
_symmetry.space_group_name_H-M   'P 1'
#
loop_
_entity.id
_entity.type
_entity.pdbx_description
1 polymer ?
#
loop_
_entity_poly.entity_id
_entity_poly.type
_entity_poly.pdbx_seq_one_letter_code
_entity_poly.pdbx_strand_id
1 'polypeptide(L)'
;MQHVFVVDAGVLFTGWLNRHPEGVFLTTDSILEEVVNAPSRRRAGTFQSLDRLRAEAPDSRAMRDVSEAARRTGDYGVLSESDASLIALALMKQREGFSVTVVSNDLALLNTAVELGLQVIDPTGRFRRKITWEAKCPACGHEERKAPNDGLCPVCGTPMRRHAVRKRGHRNTER
;
A
#
# COMPACT_ATOMS: atom_id res chain seq x y z
N MET A 1 -3.98 -14.55 19.24
CA MET A 1 -3.68 -14.33 17.81
C MET A 1 -2.41 -13.51 17.76
N GLN A 2 -1.35 -14.02 17.12
CA GLN A 2 -0.07 -13.33 17.06
C GLN A 2 -0.19 -12.12 16.14
N HIS A 3 0.31 -10.96 16.59
CA HIS A 3 0.30 -9.72 15.80
C HIS A 3 1.63 -9.53 15.09
N VAL A 4 1.59 -9.18 13.81
CA VAL A 4 2.76 -8.89 12.98
C VAL A 4 2.61 -7.57 12.25
N PHE A 5 3.72 -6.86 12.09
CA PHE A 5 3.80 -5.66 11.27
C PHE A 5 4.47 -5.98 9.93
N VAL A 6 3.82 -5.65 8.84
CA VAL A 6 4.40 -5.73 7.50
C VAL A 6 4.90 -4.34 7.13
N VAL A 7 6.21 -4.19 6.98
CA VAL A 7 6.89 -2.88 6.95
C VAL A 7 7.54 -2.61 5.60
N ASP A 8 7.33 -1.40 5.11
CA ASP A 8 7.88 -0.86 3.88
C ASP A 8 9.31 -0.29 4.07
N ALA A 9 10.07 -0.14 2.98
CA ALA A 9 11.40 0.45 2.97
C ALA A 9 11.44 1.84 3.60
N GLY A 10 10.45 2.69 3.32
CA GLY A 10 10.32 4.02 3.91
C GLY A 10 10.27 4.00 5.43
N VAL A 11 9.71 2.96 6.04
CA VAL A 11 9.64 2.77 7.49
C VAL A 11 10.99 2.31 8.04
N LEU A 12 11.72 1.47 7.30
CA LEU A 12 13.08 1.03 7.67
C LEU A 12 14.08 2.18 7.68
N PHE A 13 13.82 3.27 6.93
CA PHE A 13 14.65 4.48 6.97
C PHE A 13 14.45 5.32 8.25
N THR A 14 13.34 5.10 8.94
CA THR A 14 13.01 5.83 10.16
C THR A 14 13.38 5.03 11.42
N GLY A 15 13.27 5.65 12.59
CA GLY A 15 13.37 4.95 13.86
C GLY A 15 12.06 4.29 14.35
N TRP A 16 11.10 4.07 13.45
CA TRP A 16 9.76 3.57 13.82
C TRP A 16 9.83 2.19 14.49
N LEU A 17 10.65 1.26 13.95
CA LEU A 17 10.83 -0.08 14.51
C LEU A 17 11.34 -0.04 15.96
N ASN A 18 12.24 0.89 16.26
CA ASN A 18 12.82 1.03 17.61
C ASN A 18 11.78 1.42 18.67
N ARG A 19 10.69 2.07 18.25
CA ARG A 19 9.58 2.47 19.14
C ARG A 19 8.59 1.35 19.42
N HIS A 20 8.76 0.19 18.77
CA HIS A 20 7.93 -0.98 18.93
C HIS A 20 8.80 -2.19 19.33
N PRO A 21 9.37 -2.18 20.55
CA PRO A 21 10.38 -3.16 20.98
C PRO A 21 9.87 -4.61 20.97
N GLU A 22 8.58 -4.82 21.19
CA GLU A 22 7.96 -6.15 21.16
C GLU A 22 7.43 -6.57 19.77
N GLY A 23 7.62 -5.73 18.74
CA GLY A 23 7.10 -5.98 17.40
C GLY A 23 7.84 -7.10 16.67
N VAL A 24 7.10 -7.96 15.98
CA VAL A 24 7.60 -8.85 14.95
C VAL A 24 7.31 -8.22 13.60
N PHE A 25 8.34 -8.06 12.78
CA PHE A 25 8.29 -7.34 11.52
C PHE A 25 8.50 -8.30 10.35
N LEU A 26 7.67 -8.17 9.33
CA LEU A 26 7.81 -8.88 8.07
C LEU A 26 8.00 -7.86 6.93
N THR A 27 8.72 -8.27 5.93
CA THR A 27 8.93 -7.52 4.69
C THR A 27 9.16 -8.48 3.53
N THR A 28 9.45 -7.99 2.34
CA THR A 28 9.85 -8.81 1.20
C THR A 28 11.31 -8.54 0.82
N ASP A 29 11.93 -9.47 0.11
CA ASP A 29 13.31 -9.29 -0.36
C ASP A 29 13.41 -8.06 -1.29
N SER A 30 12.41 -7.84 -2.15
CA SER A 30 12.36 -6.66 -3.02
C SER A 30 12.36 -5.34 -2.24
N ILE A 31 11.67 -5.27 -1.12
CA ILE A 31 11.71 -4.10 -0.23
C ILE A 31 13.08 -3.94 0.45
N LEU A 32 13.72 -5.04 0.86
CA LEU A 32 15.06 -4.98 1.44
C LEU A 32 16.11 -4.50 0.42
N GLU A 33 15.97 -4.86 -0.84
CA GLU A 33 16.85 -4.41 -1.94
C GLU A 33 16.74 -2.89 -2.17
N GLU A 34 15.57 -2.28 -1.93
CA GLU A 34 15.39 -0.83 -1.99
C GLU A 34 16.15 -0.07 -0.88
N VAL A 35 16.54 -0.77 0.20
CA VAL A 35 17.26 -0.17 1.32
C VAL A 35 18.75 0.02 0.96
N VAL A 36 19.06 1.04 0.17
CA VAL A 36 20.41 1.27 -0.37
C VAL A 36 21.34 2.03 0.57
N ASN A 37 20.83 2.87 1.48
CA ASN A 37 21.69 3.64 2.38
C ASN A 37 22.24 2.81 3.53
N ALA A 38 23.55 3.01 3.86
CA ALA A 38 24.26 2.22 4.85
C ALA A 38 23.64 2.25 6.27
N PRO A 39 23.17 3.39 6.83
CA PRO A 39 22.54 3.40 8.15
C PRO A 39 21.26 2.55 8.21
N SER A 40 20.44 2.57 7.18
CA SER A 40 19.19 1.79 7.15
C SER A 40 19.44 0.31 6.95
N ARG A 41 20.42 -0.05 6.11
CA ARG A 41 20.87 -1.46 5.98
C ARG A 41 21.39 -2.02 7.30
N ARG A 42 22.21 -1.26 8.03
CA ARG A 42 22.70 -1.68 9.35
C ARG A 42 21.54 -1.91 10.32
N ARG A 43 20.55 -1.03 10.32
CA ARG A 43 19.34 -1.14 11.16
C ARG A 43 18.54 -2.38 10.81
N ALA A 44 18.22 -2.57 9.53
CA ALA A 44 17.54 -3.77 9.06
C ALA A 44 18.30 -5.04 9.44
N GLY A 45 19.61 -5.08 9.19
CA GLY A 45 20.48 -6.20 9.58
C GLY A 45 20.48 -6.48 11.09
N THR A 46 20.44 -5.46 11.94
CA THR A 46 20.30 -5.65 13.39
C THR A 46 18.99 -6.32 13.75
N PHE A 47 17.87 -5.87 13.17
CA PHE A 47 16.56 -6.51 13.43
C PHE A 47 16.48 -7.92 12.86
N GLN A 48 17.13 -8.19 11.71
CA GLN A 48 17.24 -9.54 11.16
C GLN A 48 18.07 -10.46 12.06
N SER A 49 19.22 -10.00 12.57
CA SER A 49 20.07 -10.76 13.50
C SER A 49 19.37 -11.09 14.83
N LEU A 50 18.41 -10.28 15.23
CA LEU A 50 17.59 -10.51 16.43
C LEU A 50 16.33 -11.33 16.12
N ASP A 51 16.20 -11.85 14.90
CA ASP A 51 15.03 -12.60 14.40
C ASP A 51 13.71 -11.81 14.53
N ARG A 52 13.80 -10.49 14.47
CA ARG A 52 12.66 -9.58 14.60
C ARG A 52 12.20 -8.97 13.29
N LEU A 53 13.01 -9.04 12.24
CA LEU A 53 12.67 -8.67 10.87
C LEU A 53 12.95 -9.86 9.96
N ARG A 54 11.94 -10.37 9.30
CA ARG A 54 12.05 -11.48 8.37
C ARG A 54 11.54 -11.07 7.01
N ALA A 55 12.23 -11.53 5.95
CA ALA A 55 11.76 -11.40 4.59
C ALA A 55 11.04 -12.69 4.18
N GLU A 56 9.85 -12.55 3.61
CA GLU A 56 9.06 -13.65 3.10
C GLU A 56 8.46 -13.28 1.73
N ALA A 57 8.31 -14.27 0.85
CA ALA A 57 7.68 -14.08 -0.43
C ALA A 57 6.16 -14.31 -0.35
N PRO A 58 5.33 -13.47 -0.98
CA PRO A 58 3.89 -13.70 -1.08
C PRO A 58 3.57 -14.80 -2.08
N ASP A 59 2.40 -15.41 -1.94
CA ASP A 59 1.90 -16.35 -2.94
C ASP A 59 1.28 -15.62 -4.16
N SER A 60 1.18 -16.34 -5.28
CA SER A 60 0.65 -15.79 -6.53
C SER A 60 -0.85 -15.46 -6.46
N ARG A 61 -1.62 -16.06 -5.55
CA ARG A 61 -3.03 -15.75 -5.33
C ARG A 61 -3.16 -14.37 -4.68
N ALA A 62 -2.39 -14.12 -3.62
CA ALA A 62 -2.39 -12.82 -2.95
C ALA A 62 -1.95 -11.70 -3.91
N MET A 63 -0.96 -11.94 -4.77
CA MET A 63 -0.53 -10.98 -5.81
C MET A 63 -1.66 -10.62 -6.78
N ARG A 64 -2.46 -11.60 -7.23
CA ARG A 64 -3.62 -11.33 -8.09
C ARG A 64 -4.68 -10.48 -7.38
N ASP A 65 -4.99 -10.81 -6.12
CA ASP A 65 -6.00 -10.09 -5.35
C ASP A 65 -5.58 -8.63 -5.10
N VAL A 66 -4.29 -8.38 -4.86
CA VAL A 66 -3.73 -7.02 -4.77
C VAL A 66 -3.87 -6.26 -6.08
N SER A 67 -3.54 -6.90 -7.20
CA SER A 67 -3.69 -6.28 -8.53
C SER A 67 -5.13 -5.89 -8.82
N GLU A 68 -6.10 -6.73 -8.45
CA GLU A 68 -7.53 -6.41 -8.59
C GLU A 68 -7.96 -5.28 -7.66
N ALA A 69 -7.49 -5.27 -6.41
CA ALA A 69 -7.77 -4.19 -5.48
C ALA A 69 -7.22 -2.85 -5.96
N ALA A 70 -5.97 -2.83 -6.46
CA ALA A 70 -5.34 -1.63 -7.02
C ALA A 70 -6.12 -1.09 -8.25
N ARG A 71 -6.70 -1.99 -9.07
CA ARG A 71 -7.59 -1.56 -10.16
C ARG A 71 -8.88 -0.94 -9.65
N ARG A 72 -9.47 -1.48 -8.57
CA ARG A 72 -10.70 -0.94 -7.97
C ARG A 72 -10.49 0.44 -7.35
N THR A 73 -9.33 0.68 -6.72
CA THR A 73 -8.97 1.98 -6.15
C THR A 73 -8.46 2.98 -7.20
N GLY A 74 -8.04 2.50 -8.37
CA GLY A 74 -7.38 3.30 -9.40
C GLY A 74 -5.89 3.53 -9.11
N ASP A 75 -5.27 2.75 -8.23
CA ASP A 75 -3.85 2.86 -7.88
C ASP A 75 -2.95 1.95 -8.72
N TYR A 76 -3.50 1.06 -9.55
CA TYR A 76 -2.76 0.06 -10.32
C TYR A 76 -1.60 0.63 -11.15
N GLY A 77 -1.76 1.83 -11.72
CA GLY A 77 -0.72 2.46 -12.55
C GLY A 77 0.37 3.21 -11.76
N VAL A 78 0.25 3.29 -10.43
CA VAL A 78 1.22 4.00 -9.57
C VAL A 78 1.78 3.11 -8.46
N LEU A 79 1.16 1.96 -8.20
CA LEU A 79 1.64 0.96 -7.26
C LEU A 79 2.80 0.20 -7.90
N SER A 80 3.97 0.20 -7.26
CA SER A 80 5.13 -0.58 -7.73
C SER A 80 4.92 -2.09 -7.53
N GLU A 81 5.75 -2.91 -8.16
CA GLU A 81 5.72 -4.35 -7.98
C GLU A 81 6.15 -4.76 -6.56
N SER A 82 7.13 -4.08 -5.99
CA SER A 82 7.57 -4.28 -4.59
C SER A 82 6.48 -3.91 -3.60
N ASP A 83 5.77 -2.79 -3.81
CA ASP A 83 4.63 -2.42 -2.97
C ASP A 83 3.49 -3.44 -3.05
N ALA A 84 3.18 -3.90 -4.28
CA ALA A 84 2.18 -4.95 -4.48
C ALA A 84 2.56 -6.25 -3.77
N SER A 85 3.84 -6.63 -3.84
CA SER A 85 4.40 -7.79 -3.14
C SER A 85 4.27 -7.67 -1.63
N LEU A 86 4.56 -6.49 -1.06
CA LEU A 86 4.43 -6.21 0.36
C LEU A 86 2.97 -6.34 0.85
N ILE A 87 2.02 -5.76 0.12
CA ILE A 87 0.58 -5.89 0.43
C ILE A 87 0.14 -7.35 0.32
N ALA A 88 0.63 -8.08 -0.68
CA ALA A 88 0.30 -9.49 -0.89
C ALA A 88 0.82 -10.36 0.26
N LEU A 89 2.03 -10.09 0.77
CA LEU A 89 2.55 -10.74 1.97
C LEU A 89 1.62 -10.49 3.17
N ALA A 90 1.19 -9.25 3.39
CA ALA A 90 0.28 -8.91 4.47
C ALA A 90 -1.06 -9.66 4.36
N LEU A 91 -1.62 -9.73 3.15
CA LEU A 91 -2.87 -10.45 2.88
C LEU A 91 -2.72 -11.96 3.11
N MET A 92 -1.61 -12.55 2.68
CA MET A 92 -1.28 -13.95 2.92
C MET A 92 -1.22 -14.25 4.42
N LYS A 93 -0.50 -13.44 5.20
CA LYS A 93 -0.39 -13.59 6.66
C LYS A 93 -1.74 -13.43 7.36
N GLN A 94 -2.58 -12.51 6.93
CA GLN A 94 -3.93 -12.38 7.47
C GLN A 94 -4.76 -13.65 7.24
N ARG A 95 -4.63 -14.29 6.08
CA ARG A 95 -5.29 -15.56 5.75
C ARG A 95 -4.76 -16.74 6.56
N GLU A 96 -3.49 -16.69 6.95
CA GLU A 96 -2.88 -17.65 7.87
C GLU A 96 -3.35 -17.48 9.33
N GLY A 97 -4.16 -16.46 9.62
CA GLY A 97 -4.73 -16.21 10.94
C GLY A 97 -3.94 -15.26 11.84
N PHE A 98 -2.93 -14.55 11.28
CA PHE A 98 -2.25 -13.49 12.02
C PHE A 98 -3.10 -12.21 12.08
N SER A 99 -2.93 -11.44 13.16
CA SER A 99 -3.33 -10.04 13.18
C SER A 99 -2.27 -9.23 12.46
N VAL A 100 -2.61 -8.60 11.34
CA VAL A 100 -1.62 -7.94 10.48
C VAL A 100 -1.88 -6.44 10.40
N THR A 101 -0.80 -5.65 10.54
CA THR A 101 -0.82 -4.21 10.29
C THR A 101 0.27 -3.85 9.26
N VAL A 102 -0.14 -3.26 8.15
CA VAL A 102 0.80 -2.72 7.15
C VAL A 102 1.26 -1.34 7.58
N VAL A 103 2.56 -1.11 7.57
CA VAL A 103 3.16 0.17 7.96
C VAL A 103 3.95 0.73 6.78
N SER A 104 3.49 1.86 6.24
CA SER A 104 4.13 2.54 5.11
C SER A 104 3.83 4.03 5.15
N ASN A 105 4.61 4.83 4.44
CA ASN A 105 4.33 6.23 4.15
C ASN A 105 3.87 6.46 2.70
N ASP A 106 3.75 5.40 1.91
CA ASP A 106 3.20 5.47 0.56
C ASP A 106 1.67 5.41 0.59
N LEU A 107 1.03 6.44 0.02
CA LEU A 107 -0.43 6.56 0.05
C LEU A 107 -1.14 5.57 -0.87
N ALA A 108 -0.53 5.17 -2.01
CA ALA A 108 -1.12 4.20 -2.93
C ALA A 108 -1.08 2.79 -2.33
N LEU A 109 0.04 2.45 -1.67
CA LEU A 109 0.20 1.20 -0.92
C LEU A 109 -0.85 1.11 0.20
N LEU A 110 -0.95 2.12 1.07
CA LEU A 110 -1.91 2.15 2.17
C LEU A 110 -3.36 2.10 1.67
N ASN A 111 -3.65 2.82 0.58
CA ASN A 111 -4.98 2.86 -0.02
C ASN A 111 -5.42 1.49 -0.55
N THR A 112 -4.52 0.78 -1.23
CA THR A 112 -4.78 -0.57 -1.74
C THR A 112 -4.89 -1.59 -0.60
N ALA A 113 -4.07 -1.47 0.45
CA ALA A 113 -4.14 -2.32 1.63
C ALA A 113 -5.50 -2.20 2.35
N VAL A 114 -6.00 -0.97 2.53
CA VAL A 114 -7.33 -0.72 3.14
C VAL A 114 -8.46 -1.26 2.25
N GLU A 115 -8.34 -1.23 0.92
CA GLU A 115 -9.31 -1.85 0.00
C GLU A 115 -9.45 -3.36 0.25
N LEU A 116 -8.36 -4.02 0.64
CA LEU A 116 -8.32 -5.44 0.98
C LEU A 116 -8.75 -5.75 2.43
N GLY A 117 -9.12 -4.74 3.21
CA GLY A 117 -9.51 -4.91 4.61
C GLY A 117 -8.33 -5.08 5.58
N LEU A 118 -7.11 -4.75 5.15
CA LEU A 118 -5.94 -4.78 6.02
C LEU A 118 -5.92 -3.54 6.94
N GLN A 119 -5.41 -3.71 8.15
CA GLN A 119 -5.10 -2.60 9.04
C GLN A 119 -3.84 -1.89 8.55
N VAL A 120 -3.81 -0.56 8.67
CA VAL A 120 -2.69 0.24 8.20
C VAL A 120 -2.26 1.30 9.23
N ILE A 121 -0.97 1.60 9.23
CA ILE A 121 -0.39 2.72 9.96
C ILE A 121 0.43 3.55 8.97
N ASP A 122 0.14 4.85 8.90
CA ASP A 122 1.01 5.84 8.28
C ASP A 122 1.77 6.59 9.39
N PRO A 123 3.08 6.38 9.55
CA PRO A 123 3.87 7.09 10.55
C PRO A 123 3.91 8.62 10.37
N THR A 124 3.57 9.10 9.17
CA THR A 124 3.53 10.54 8.85
C THR A 124 2.17 11.18 9.11
N GLY A 125 1.12 10.37 9.29
CA GLY A 125 -0.25 10.83 9.54
C GLY A 125 -0.94 11.51 8.35
N ARG A 126 -0.41 11.36 7.13
CA ARG A 126 -1.00 11.94 5.91
C ARG A 126 -2.18 11.12 5.40
N PHE A 127 -2.13 9.80 5.56
CA PHE A 127 -3.20 8.89 5.17
C PHE A 127 -4.37 8.99 6.15
N ARG A 128 -5.50 9.55 5.70
CA ARG A 128 -6.67 9.74 6.56
C ARG A 128 -7.84 8.83 6.23
N ARG A 129 -7.98 8.41 4.98
CA ARG A 129 -9.07 7.59 4.50
C ARG A 129 -8.78 7.03 3.11
N LYS A 130 -9.44 5.93 2.79
CA LYS A 130 -9.41 5.35 1.45
C LYS A 130 -9.93 6.35 0.40
N ILE A 131 -9.23 6.42 -0.74
CA ILE A 131 -9.57 7.25 -1.90
C ILE A 131 -9.84 6.31 -3.08
N THR A 132 -10.89 6.58 -3.84
CA THR A 132 -11.09 5.97 -5.16
C THR A 132 -10.70 6.99 -6.21
N TRP A 133 -9.88 6.57 -7.16
CA TRP A 133 -9.39 7.42 -8.24
C TRP A 133 -10.08 7.06 -9.54
N GLU A 134 -10.47 8.06 -10.30
CA GLU A 134 -10.99 7.95 -11.66
C GLU A 134 -10.19 8.83 -12.61
N ALA A 135 -10.30 8.57 -13.91
CA ALA A 135 -9.70 9.42 -14.92
C ALA A 135 -10.72 10.48 -15.36
N LYS A 136 -10.30 11.74 -15.41
CA LYS A 136 -11.10 12.87 -15.87
C LYS A 136 -10.37 13.65 -16.96
N CYS A 137 -11.07 13.95 -18.04
CA CYS A 137 -10.57 14.82 -19.08
C CYS A 137 -10.65 16.29 -18.66
N PRO A 138 -9.52 17.03 -18.63
CA PRO A 138 -9.54 18.44 -18.25
C PRO A 138 -10.19 19.36 -19.31
N ALA A 139 -10.30 18.90 -20.57
CA ALA A 139 -10.85 19.70 -21.67
C ALA A 139 -12.38 19.56 -21.80
N CYS A 140 -12.91 18.30 -21.88
CA CYS A 140 -14.34 18.09 -22.10
C CYS A 140 -15.10 17.58 -20.87
N GLY A 141 -14.42 17.34 -19.74
CA GLY A 141 -15.04 16.85 -18.51
C GLY A 141 -15.41 15.35 -18.50
N HIS A 142 -15.13 14.62 -19.58
CA HIS A 142 -15.41 13.19 -19.65
C HIS A 142 -14.72 12.44 -18.52
N GLU A 143 -15.42 11.52 -17.88
CA GLU A 143 -14.93 10.73 -16.74
C GLU A 143 -14.99 9.24 -17.04
N GLU A 144 -13.95 8.53 -16.65
CA GLU A 144 -13.87 7.07 -16.72
C GLU A 144 -13.28 6.48 -15.45
N ARG A 145 -13.82 5.31 -15.04
CA ARG A 145 -13.31 4.58 -13.87
C ARG A 145 -11.85 4.15 -14.03
N LYS A 146 -11.43 3.91 -15.25
CA LYS A 146 -10.08 3.49 -15.60
C LYS A 146 -9.60 4.35 -16.76
N ALA A 147 -8.40 4.93 -16.61
CA ALA A 147 -7.79 5.64 -17.73
C ALA A 147 -7.64 4.70 -18.94
N PRO A 148 -7.95 5.16 -20.16
CA PRO A 148 -7.65 4.43 -21.38
C PRO A 148 -6.16 4.05 -21.44
N ASN A 149 -5.83 2.97 -22.16
CA ASN A 149 -4.45 2.45 -22.21
C ASN A 149 -3.44 3.45 -22.81
N ASP A 150 -3.89 4.32 -23.69
CA ASP A 150 -3.12 5.42 -24.30
C ASP A 150 -3.14 6.70 -23.44
N GLY A 151 -3.89 6.71 -22.35
CA GLY A 151 -4.08 7.85 -21.48
C GLY A 151 -4.87 9.01 -22.08
N LEU A 152 -5.47 8.83 -23.27
CA LEU A 152 -6.19 9.87 -24.01
C LEU A 152 -7.70 9.76 -23.79
N CYS A 153 -8.36 10.91 -23.79
CA CYS A 153 -9.82 10.97 -23.71
C CYS A 153 -10.47 10.41 -24.98
N PRO A 154 -11.36 9.42 -24.89
CA PRO A 154 -12.00 8.83 -26.05
C PRO A 154 -12.96 9.80 -26.79
N VAL A 155 -13.30 10.93 -26.14
CA VAL A 155 -14.21 11.94 -26.73
C VAL A 155 -13.45 13.02 -27.47
N CYS A 156 -12.31 13.53 -26.92
CA CYS A 156 -11.64 14.68 -27.50
C CYS A 156 -10.12 14.54 -27.66
N GLY A 157 -9.55 13.37 -27.35
CA GLY A 157 -8.13 13.08 -27.52
C GLY A 157 -7.20 13.78 -26.52
N THR A 158 -7.70 14.56 -25.57
CA THR A 158 -6.89 15.25 -24.57
C THR A 158 -6.38 14.25 -23.52
N PRO A 159 -5.13 14.34 -23.04
CA PRO A 159 -4.64 13.51 -21.94
C PRO A 159 -5.51 13.60 -20.70
N MET A 160 -5.95 12.46 -20.18
CA MET A 160 -6.77 12.37 -18.98
C MET A 160 -5.91 12.47 -17.71
N ARG A 161 -6.51 12.96 -16.61
CA ARG A 161 -5.84 13.11 -15.31
C ARG A 161 -6.58 12.32 -14.24
N ARG A 162 -5.84 11.76 -13.29
CA ARG A 162 -6.43 11.15 -12.08
C ARG A 162 -7.12 12.23 -11.25
N HIS A 163 -8.32 11.94 -10.81
CA HIS A 163 -9.01 12.76 -9.81
C HIS A 163 -9.65 11.87 -8.75
N ALA A 164 -9.72 12.38 -7.50
CA ALA A 164 -10.31 11.65 -6.40
C ALA A 164 -11.84 11.72 -6.48
N VAL A 165 -12.48 10.54 -6.49
CA VAL A 165 -13.95 10.47 -6.39
C VAL A 165 -14.35 10.72 -4.95
N ARG A 166 -15.05 11.82 -4.70
CA ARG A 166 -15.71 12.06 -3.41
C ARG A 166 -16.98 11.20 -3.35
N LYS A 167 -16.93 10.02 -2.72
CA LYS A 167 -18.17 9.41 -2.27
C LYS A 167 -18.86 10.38 -1.32
N ARG A 168 -20.08 10.84 -1.68
CA ARG A 168 -20.94 11.58 -0.74
C ARG A 168 -21.09 10.68 0.48
N GLY A 169 -20.50 11.08 1.61
CA GLY A 169 -20.59 10.35 2.85
C GLY A 169 -22.06 10.24 3.24
N HIS A 170 -22.52 9.05 3.55
CA HIS A 170 -23.67 8.90 4.41
C HIS A 170 -23.36 9.73 5.66
N ARG A 171 -24.12 10.80 5.89
CA ARG A 171 -24.14 11.47 7.18
C ARG A 171 -24.68 10.46 8.16
N ASN A 172 -23.82 9.91 9.02
CA ASN A 172 -24.27 9.30 10.24
C ASN A 172 -24.96 10.41 11.05
N THR A 173 -26.27 10.42 10.99
CA THR A 173 -27.13 11.06 11.98
C THR A 173 -27.20 10.10 13.17
N GLU A 174 -26.25 10.16 14.04
CA GLU A 174 -26.41 9.71 15.43
C GLU A 174 -26.13 10.92 16.33
N ARG A 175 -27.23 11.37 16.93
CA ARG A 175 -27.27 12.22 18.13
C ARG A 175 -27.14 11.35 19.37
#